data_5423a026b701bed1aaad4e4aa59306dc
#
_entry.id   5423a026b701bed1aaad4e4aa59306dc
#
_cell.length_a   1.000
_cell.length_b   1.000
_cell.length_c   1.000
_cell.angle_alpha   90.00
_cell.angle_beta   90.00
_cell.angle_gamma   90.00
#
_symmetry.space_group_name_H-M   'P 1'
#
loop_
_entity.id
_entity.type
_entity.pdbx_description
1 polymer ?
#
loop_
_entity_poly.entity_id
_entity_poly.type
_entity_poly.pdbx_seq_one_letter_code
_entity_poly.pdbx_strand_id
1 'polypeptide(L)'
;MSHIVEIQTQVTSEAAVQAACRRLRLAPAVHETVKLYSATARGLAVRLPGWRYPLVCELANGSIRFDNFEGAWGAQRKLDAFLQAYAVERATLEAHSRGHWVSETTLADGSVKLTLRVGGAA
;
A
#
# COMPACT_ATOMS: atom_id res chain seq x y z
N MET A 1 22.17 6.97 14.54
CA MET A 1 21.97 5.76 13.77
C MET A 1 20.67 5.89 12.97
N SER A 2 20.69 5.59 11.70
CA SER A 2 19.50 5.67 10.87
C SER A 2 18.62 4.43 11.08
N HIS A 3 17.33 4.63 11.21
CA HIS A 3 16.33 3.56 11.28
C HIS A 3 15.49 3.50 10.02
N ILE A 4 15.91 4.22 8.98
CA ILE A 4 15.17 4.25 7.73
C ILE A 4 15.34 2.92 7.01
N VAL A 5 14.20 2.34 6.67
CA VAL A 5 14.13 1.11 5.88
C VAL A 5 13.62 1.49 4.49
N GLU A 6 14.29 0.97 3.49
CA GLU A 6 13.83 1.07 2.11
C GLU A 6 13.55 -0.33 1.60
N ILE A 7 12.33 -0.56 1.11
CA ILE A 7 11.96 -1.84 0.53
C ILE A 7 11.57 -1.66 -0.93
N GLN A 8 11.93 -2.65 -1.75
CA GLN A 8 11.52 -2.67 -3.15
C GLN A 8 10.20 -3.40 -3.27
N THR A 9 9.22 -2.75 -3.89
CA THR A 9 7.88 -3.32 -4.06
C THR A 9 7.39 -3.07 -5.48
N GLN A 10 6.15 -3.48 -5.75
CA GLN A 10 5.45 -3.18 -6.99
C GLN A 10 4.45 -2.03 -6.80
N VAL A 11 4.63 -1.20 -5.78
CA VAL A 11 3.73 -0.08 -5.48
C VAL A 11 4.07 1.09 -6.40
N THR A 12 3.45 1.10 -7.58
CA THR A 12 3.70 2.10 -8.62
C THR A 12 2.44 2.85 -9.06
N SER A 13 1.26 2.45 -8.56
CA SER A 13 -0.02 3.04 -8.96
C SER A 13 -0.59 3.92 -7.86
N GLU A 14 -0.68 5.21 -8.11
CA GLU A 14 -1.32 6.12 -7.16
C GLU A 14 -2.79 5.78 -6.94
N ALA A 15 -3.51 5.44 -8.01
CA ALA A 15 -4.93 5.07 -7.89
C ALA A 15 -5.11 3.88 -6.95
N ALA A 16 -4.24 2.87 -7.04
CA ALA A 16 -4.31 1.70 -6.17
C ALA A 16 -3.90 2.04 -4.73
N VAL A 17 -2.93 2.94 -4.54
CA VAL A 17 -2.59 3.42 -3.18
C VAL A 17 -3.78 4.12 -2.54
N GLN A 18 -4.43 5.02 -3.27
CA GLN A 18 -5.60 5.73 -2.73
C GLN A 18 -6.75 4.75 -2.44
N ALA A 19 -6.98 3.78 -3.32
CA ALA A 19 -8.00 2.76 -3.09
C ALA A 19 -7.69 1.90 -1.87
N ALA A 20 -6.42 1.55 -1.66
CA ALA A 20 -5.99 0.83 -0.47
C ALA A 20 -6.24 1.65 0.80
N CYS A 21 -5.94 2.94 0.77
CA CYS A 21 -6.23 3.84 1.89
C CYS A 21 -7.72 3.86 2.20
N ARG A 22 -8.57 3.97 1.18
CA ARG A 22 -10.02 3.93 1.38
C ARG A 22 -10.48 2.60 1.97
N ARG A 23 -9.96 1.49 1.46
CA ARG A 23 -10.29 0.15 1.98
C ARG A 23 -9.96 0.03 3.46
N LEU A 24 -8.83 0.56 3.88
CA LEU A 24 -8.37 0.50 5.27
C LEU A 24 -8.89 1.65 6.13
N ARG A 25 -9.71 2.52 5.56
CA ARG A 25 -10.27 3.70 6.24
C ARG A 25 -9.19 4.65 6.75
N LEU A 26 -8.15 4.80 5.96
CA LEU A 26 -7.07 5.75 6.23
C LEU A 26 -7.35 7.07 5.53
N ALA A 27 -6.70 8.13 5.99
CA ALA A 27 -6.70 9.40 5.28
C ALA A 27 -6.10 9.21 3.88
N PRO A 28 -6.54 9.99 2.88
CA PRO A 28 -5.94 9.92 1.55
C PRO A 28 -4.43 10.15 1.61
N ALA A 29 -3.70 9.43 0.78
CA ALA A 29 -2.27 9.63 0.67
C ALA A 29 -1.98 10.97 -0.03
N VAL A 30 -0.91 11.64 0.39
CA VAL A 30 -0.58 12.98 -0.08
C VAL A 30 0.86 13.00 -0.58
N HIS A 31 1.10 13.62 -1.74
CA HIS A 31 2.45 13.87 -2.22
C HIS A 31 3.10 14.93 -1.34
N GLU A 32 4.18 14.56 -0.66
CA GLU A 32 4.85 15.51 0.22
C GLU A 32 6.31 15.09 0.48
N THR A 33 7.08 16.02 1.01
CA THR A 33 8.39 15.73 1.57
C THR A 33 8.20 15.52 3.06
N VAL A 34 8.56 14.34 3.53
CA VAL A 34 8.35 13.93 4.94
C VAL A 34 9.69 13.91 5.65
N LYS A 35 9.73 14.51 6.83
CA LYS A 35 10.88 14.40 7.71
C LYS A 35 10.71 13.14 8.54
N LEU A 36 11.56 12.15 8.29
CA LEU A 36 11.71 10.98 9.13
C LEU A 36 12.70 11.28 10.24
N TYR A 37 12.96 10.31 11.12
CA TYR A 37 13.80 10.57 12.29
C TYR A 37 15.19 11.12 11.92
N SER A 38 15.86 10.50 10.95
CA SER A 38 17.25 10.85 10.63
C SER A 38 17.44 11.39 9.21
N ALA A 39 16.38 11.48 8.41
CA ALA A 39 16.48 11.96 7.03
C ALA A 39 15.10 12.38 6.52
N THR A 40 15.07 12.91 5.30
CA THR A 40 13.82 13.24 4.62
C THR A 40 13.57 12.27 3.48
N ALA A 41 12.31 12.05 3.16
CA ALA A 41 11.90 11.27 2.00
C ALA A 41 10.77 12.01 1.28
N ARG A 42 10.76 11.92 -0.03
CA ARG A 42 9.74 12.58 -0.85
C ARG A 42 8.96 11.53 -1.64
N GLY A 43 7.66 11.66 -1.63
CA GLY A 43 6.80 10.78 -2.40
C GLY A 43 5.37 10.85 -1.89
N LEU A 44 4.62 9.79 -2.16
CA LEU A 44 3.24 9.66 -1.73
C LEU A 44 3.21 9.10 -0.30
N ALA A 45 2.83 9.94 0.64
CA ALA A 45 2.86 9.61 2.06
C ALA A 45 1.56 8.93 2.49
N VAL A 46 1.68 7.77 3.13
CA VAL A 46 0.57 7.01 3.68
C VAL A 46 0.73 6.93 5.20
N ARG A 47 -0.29 7.36 5.92
CA ARG A 47 -0.25 7.36 7.39
C ARG A 47 -0.99 6.15 7.93
N LEU A 48 -0.22 5.23 8.51
CA LEU A 48 -0.77 4.01 9.10
C LEU A 48 -1.17 4.23 10.55
N PRO A 49 -2.23 3.54 11.03
CA PRO A 49 -2.66 3.67 12.42
C PRO A 49 -1.53 3.28 13.39
N GLY A 50 -1.30 4.12 14.38
CA GLY A 50 -0.29 3.87 15.40
C GLY A 50 1.14 4.08 14.96
N TRP A 51 1.39 4.43 13.71
CA TRP A 51 2.73 4.71 13.22
C TRP A 51 3.13 6.17 13.51
N ARG A 52 4.35 6.35 14.00
CA ARG A 52 4.89 7.68 14.30
C ARG A 52 5.17 8.48 13.03
N TYR A 53 5.70 7.84 12.01
CA TYR A 53 6.02 8.44 10.72
C TYR A 53 5.27 7.75 9.60
N PRO A 54 4.92 8.48 8.53
CA PRO A 54 4.23 7.85 7.40
C PRO A 54 5.15 6.94 6.59
N LEU A 55 4.54 6.03 5.83
CA LEU A 55 5.23 5.40 4.72
C LEU A 55 5.39 6.42 3.61
N VAL A 56 6.49 6.37 2.89
CA VAL A 56 6.70 7.23 1.73
C VAL A 56 6.91 6.36 0.50
N CYS A 57 5.93 6.39 -0.40
CA CYS A 57 5.93 5.57 -1.60
C CYS A 57 6.52 6.38 -2.75
N GLU A 58 7.63 5.91 -3.31
CA GLU A 58 8.23 6.46 -4.51
C GLU A 58 7.72 5.66 -5.70
N LEU A 59 6.66 6.16 -6.34
CA LEU A 59 5.91 5.40 -7.33
C LEU A 59 6.71 5.11 -8.60
N ALA A 60 7.66 5.98 -8.94
CA ALA A 60 8.44 5.83 -10.17
C ALA A 60 9.23 4.52 -10.19
N ASN A 61 9.66 4.02 -9.04
CA ASN A 61 10.48 2.81 -8.95
C ASN A 61 9.94 1.75 -8.01
N GLY A 62 8.79 1.99 -7.38
CA GLY A 62 8.19 1.04 -6.45
C GLY A 62 8.85 0.96 -5.09
N SER A 63 9.74 1.89 -4.75
CA SER A 63 10.38 1.91 -3.43
C SER A 63 9.44 2.47 -2.38
N ILE A 64 9.47 1.88 -1.19
CA ILE A 64 8.80 2.43 -0.01
C ILE A 64 9.87 2.66 1.06
N ARG A 65 9.87 3.86 1.61
CA ARG A 65 10.74 4.24 2.72
C ARG A 65 9.92 4.47 3.96
N PHE A 66 10.41 4.01 5.09
CA PHE A 66 9.75 4.23 6.37
C PHE A 66 10.76 4.14 7.51
N ASP A 67 10.35 4.61 8.67
CA ASP A 67 11.12 4.50 9.89
C ASP A 67 10.17 4.09 11.01
N ASN A 68 10.17 2.81 11.35
CA ASN A 68 9.34 2.30 12.42
C ASN A 68 10.15 1.87 13.66
N PHE A 69 11.43 2.16 13.68
CA PHE A 69 12.35 1.81 14.78
C PHE A 69 12.15 0.33 15.19
N GLU A 70 12.33 -0.56 14.22
CA GLU A 70 12.20 -2.02 14.43
C GLU A 70 10.88 -2.43 15.09
N GLY A 71 9.81 -1.68 14.80
CA GLY A 71 8.48 -1.94 15.33
C GLY A 71 8.09 -1.08 16.53
N ALA A 72 9.04 -0.39 17.15
CA ALA A 72 8.74 0.45 18.34
C ALA A 72 7.84 1.64 17.99
N TRP A 73 7.97 2.19 16.78
CA TRP A 73 7.20 3.35 16.32
C TRP A 73 6.13 2.99 15.28
N GLY A 74 5.89 1.71 15.06
CA GLY A 74 4.88 1.26 14.12
C GLY A 74 4.91 -0.25 13.93
N ALA A 75 3.75 -0.88 14.05
CA ALA A 75 3.63 -2.34 13.94
C ALA A 75 3.79 -2.80 12.50
N GLN A 76 4.63 -3.78 12.27
CA GLN A 76 4.88 -4.38 10.95
C GLN A 76 3.57 -4.87 10.30
N ARG A 77 2.65 -5.42 11.10
CA ARG A 77 1.37 -5.93 10.57
C ARG A 77 0.55 -4.86 9.85
N LYS A 78 0.72 -3.58 10.23
CA LYS A 78 0.00 -2.50 9.57
C LYS A 78 0.56 -2.23 8.17
N LEU A 79 1.87 -2.32 8.01
CA LEU A 79 2.50 -2.25 6.70
C LEU A 79 2.07 -3.43 5.84
N ASP A 80 2.07 -4.63 6.41
CA ASP A 80 1.67 -5.84 5.69
C ASP A 80 0.22 -5.74 5.23
N ALA A 81 -0.67 -5.22 6.07
CA ALA A 81 -2.07 -5.00 5.72
C ALA A 81 -2.22 -3.98 4.58
N PHE A 82 -1.41 -2.92 4.59
CA PHE A 82 -1.41 -1.94 3.51
C PHE A 82 -0.95 -2.58 2.20
N LEU A 83 0.13 -3.34 2.22
CA LEU A 83 0.64 -4.01 1.01
C LEU A 83 -0.37 -5.01 0.45
N GLN A 84 -1.07 -5.75 1.32
CA GLN A 84 -2.13 -6.65 0.90
C GLN A 84 -3.29 -5.88 0.25
N ALA A 85 -3.74 -4.82 0.91
CA ALA A 85 -4.83 -3.99 0.38
C ALA A 85 -4.45 -3.39 -0.98
N TYR A 86 -3.21 -2.91 -1.09
CA TYR A 86 -2.71 -2.39 -2.37
C TYR A 86 -2.76 -3.46 -3.46
N ALA A 87 -2.28 -4.66 -3.17
CA ALA A 87 -2.25 -5.74 -4.16
C ALA A 87 -3.66 -6.10 -4.64
N VAL A 88 -4.63 -6.18 -3.72
CA VAL A 88 -6.03 -6.46 -4.06
C VAL A 88 -6.60 -5.34 -4.95
N GLU A 89 -6.39 -4.09 -4.56
CA GLU A 89 -6.93 -2.96 -5.30
C GLU A 89 -6.26 -2.81 -6.66
N ARG A 90 -4.96 -3.04 -6.75
CA ARG A 90 -4.23 -3.00 -8.02
C ARG A 90 -4.74 -4.05 -8.99
N ALA A 91 -4.91 -5.29 -8.52
CA ALA A 91 -5.43 -6.38 -9.34
C ALA A 91 -6.86 -6.08 -9.82
N THR A 92 -7.69 -5.52 -8.95
CA THR A 92 -9.08 -5.19 -9.27
C THR A 92 -9.15 -4.08 -10.32
N LEU A 93 -8.37 -3.02 -10.16
CA LEU A 93 -8.32 -1.93 -11.12
C LEU A 93 -7.84 -2.41 -12.49
N GLU A 94 -6.83 -3.26 -12.51
CA GLU A 94 -6.31 -3.79 -13.76
C GLU A 94 -7.30 -4.72 -14.45
N ALA A 95 -7.99 -5.58 -13.68
CA ALA A 95 -9.04 -6.44 -14.22
C ALA A 95 -10.18 -5.61 -14.84
N HIS A 96 -10.64 -4.58 -14.12
CA HIS A 96 -11.71 -3.72 -14.61
C HIS A 96 -11.30 -2.99 -15.89
N SER A 97 -10.04 -2.56 -15.99
CA SER A 97 -9.56 -1.87 -17.20
C SER A 97 -9.58 -2.77 -18.42
N ARG A 98 -9.60 -4.09 -18.22
CA ARG A 98 -9.68 -5.09 -19.29
C ARG A 98 -11.10 -5.64 -19.47
N GLY A 99 -12.09 -5.04 -18.80
CA GLY A 99 -13.49 -5.49 -18.89
C GLY A 99 -13.80 -6.75 -18.11
N HIS A 100 -12.97 -7.08 -17.11
CA HIS A 100 -13.15 -8.27 -16.28
C HIS A 100 -13.70 -7.89 -14.90
N TRP A 101 -14.14 -8.88 -14.16
CA TRP A 101 -14.68 -8.72 -12.81
C TRP A 101 -13.81 -9.49 -11.82
N VAL A 102 -13.78 -9.00 -10.60
CA VAL A 102 -13.04 -9.66 -9.51
C VAL A 102 -13.99 -9.86 -8.34
N SER A 103 -14.02 -11.09 -7.82
CA SER A 103 -14.65 -11.34 -6.53
C SER A 103 -13.58 -11.69 -5.50
N GLU A 104 -13.84 -11.29 -4.26
CA GLU A 104 -12.91 -11.46 -3.15
C GLU A 104 -13.49 -12.46 -2.16
N THR A 105 -12.63 -13.32 -1.62
CA THR A 105 -12.97 -14.20 -0.51
C THR A 105 -11.87 -14.09 0.52
N THR A 106 -12.21 -13.70 1.74
CA THR A 106 -11.25 -13.68 2.83
C THR A 106 -11.09 -15.08 3.38
N LEU A 107 -9.84 -15.56 3.44
CA LEU A 107 -9.53 -16.88 3.93
C LEU A 107 -9.32 -16.87 5.44
N ALA A 108 -9.27 -18.07 6.05
CA ALA A 108 -9.18 -18.20 7.51
C ALA A 108 -7.90 -17.57 8.08
N ASP A 109 -6.82 -17.50 7.31
CA ASP A 109 -5.54 -16.91 7.74
C ASP A 109 -5.47 -15.40 7.51
N GLY A 110 -6.56 -14.78 7.04
CA GLY A 110 -6.60 -13.34 6.76
C GLY A 110 -6.15 -12.97 5.35
N SER A 111 -5.67 -13.92 4.58
CA SER A 111 -5.33 -13.65 3.17
C SER A 111 -6.61 -13.50 2.34
N VAL A 112 -6.47 -12.89 1.16
CA VAL A 112 -7.60 -12.65 0.27
C VAL A 112 -7.40 -13.44 -1.01
N LYS A 113 -8.38 -14.28 -1.33
CA LYS A 113 -8.43 -15.00 -2.60
C LYS A 113 -9.18 -14.13 -3.60
N LEU A 114 -8.56 -13.88 -4.74
CA LEU A 114 -9.20 -13.18 -5.85
C LEU A 114 -9.60 -14.19 -6.91
N THR A 115 -10.85 -14.08 -7.34
CA THR A 115 -11.36 -14.88 -8.45
C THR A 115 -11.66 -13.94 -9.60
N LEU A 116 -10.94 -14.14 -10.72
CA LEU A 116 -11.14 -13.35 -11.92
C LEU A 116 -12.24 -13.97 -12.76
N ARG A 117 -13.22 -13.16 -13.11
CA ARG A 117 -14.25 -13.53 -14.09
C ARG A 117 -13.98 -12.75 -15.36
N VAL A 118 -13.62 -13.46 -16.42
CA VAL A 118 -13.37 -12.85 -17.72
C VAL A 118 -14.70 -12.42 -18.31
N GLY A 119 -14.85 -11.12 -18.53
CA GLY A 119 -16.08 -10.56 -19.06
C GLY A 119 -16.01 -10.31 -20.55
N GLY A 120 -17.16 -9.95 -21.12
CA GLY A 120 -17.26 -9.37 -22.45
C GLY A 120 -17.15 -10.32 -23.61
N ALA A 121 -16.77 -11.54 -23.43
CA ALA A 121 -16.71 -12.49 -24.53
C ALA A 121 -18.10 -13.10 -24.72
N ALA A 122 -18.78 -12.63 -25.67
CA ALA A 122 -20.03 -13.24 -26.07
C ALA A 122 -19.74 -14.42 -26.99
#